data_3af18d3d290ac586125da8b9184b673e
#
_entry.id   3af18d3d290ac586125da8b9184b673e
#
_cell.length_a   1.000
_cell.length_b   1.000
_cell.length_c   1.000
_cell.angle_alpha   90.00
_cell.angle_beta   90.00
_cell.angle_gamma   90.00
#
_symmetry.space_group_name_H-M   'P 1'
#
loop_
_entity.id
_entity.type
_entity.pdbx_description
1 polymer ?
#
loop_
_entity_poly.entity_id
_entity_poly.type
_entity_poly.pdbx_seq_one_letter_code
_entity_poly.pdbx_strand_id
1 'polypeptide(L)'
;MSDKTVNQINFDYNGKHYCLEYSREAVKRMEAAGFKPGESGSTPLIELDMLWAGAFYKNHRKESSRIIEELLGKMSDKMKLLETLRSMVA
;
A
#
# COMPACT_ATOMS: atom_id res chain seq x y z
N MET A 1 16.30 0.42 -19.93
CA MET A 1 15.97 0.46 -19.32
C MET A 1 15.19 -0.05 -18.80
N SER A 2 14.94 -0.30 -18.63
CA SER A 2 14.23 -0.86 -18.24
C SER A 2 13.83 -0.99 -17.02
N ASP A 3 14.00 -0.36 -16.36
CA ASP A 3 13.67 -0.45 -15.18
C ASP A 3 12.33 -0.32 -14.98
N LYS A 4 11.62 -1.24 -14.81
CA LYS A 4 10.26 -1.20 -14.66
C LYS A 4 9.87 -1.17 -13.27
N THR A 5 10.51 -0.39 -12.46
CA THR A 5 10.13 -0.22 -11.07
C THR A 5 8.76 0.43 -11.02
N VAL A 6 7.80 -0.23 -10.42
CA VAL A 6 6.48 0.31 -10.24
C VAL A 6 6.50 1.20 -9.02
N ASN A 7 6.20 2.48 -9.20
CA ASN A 7 6.18 3.44 -8.10
C ASN A 7 4.78 3.83 -7.67
N GLN A 8 3.79 3.50 -8.46
CA GLN A 8 2.40 3.89 -8.20
C GLN A 8 1.46 2.80 -8.62
N ILE A 9 0.34 2.72 -7.93
CA ILE A 9 -0.78 1.86 -8.34
C ILE A 9 -1.95 2.80 -8.60
N ASN A 10 -2.47 2.80 -9.82
CA ASN A 10 -3.56 3.67 -10.22
C ASN A 10 -4.78 2.85 -10.59
N PHE A 11 -5.94 3.24 -10.07
CA PHE A 11 -7.19 2.59 -10.44
C PHE A 11 -8.37 3.51 -10.14
N ASP A 12 -9.53 3.19 -10.73
CA ASP A 12 -10.73 3.95 -10.49
C ASP A 12 -11.74 3.10 -9.74
N TYR A 13 -12.47 3.74 -8.83
CA TYR A 13 -13.50 3.05 -8.08
C TYR A 13 -14.60 4.06 -7.73
N ASN A 14 -15.84 3.73 -8.08
CA ASN A 14 -17.01 4.59 -7.81
C ASN A 14 -16.82 6.01 -8.34
N GLY A 15 -16.24 6.13 -9.52
CA GLY A 15 -16.08 7.44 -10.17
C GLY A 15 -14.91 8.24 -9.62
N LYS A 16 -14.12 7.68 -8.72
CA LYS A 16 -12.97 8.37 -8.16
C LYS A 16 -11.69 7.67 -8.57
N HIS A 17 -10.70 8.46 -8.94
CA HIS A 17 -9.40 7.92 -9.31
C HIS A 17 -8.51 7.82 -8.08
N TYR A 18 -7.91 6.65 -7.86
CA TYR A 18 -6.99 6.45 -6.77
C TYR A 18 -5.58 6.27 -7.30
N CYS A 19 -4.64 6.96 -6.69
CA CYS A 19 -3.23 6.83 -7.01
C CYS A 19 -2.52 6.50 -5.71
N LEU A 20 -2.04 5.27 -5.58
CA LEU A 20 -1.39 4.80 -4.37
C LEU A 20 0.11 4.87 -4.54
N GLU A 21 0.79 5.49 -3.62
CA GLU A 21 2.25 5.58 -3.64
C GLU A 21 2.74 5.92 -2.25
N TYR A 22 4.02 5.78 -2.02
CA TYR A 22 4.60 6.05 -0.72
C TYR A 22 5.39 7.36 -0.76
N SER A 23 5.28 8.12 0.33
CA SER A 23 6.15 9.27 0.57
C SER A 23 7.04 8.92 1.74
N ARG A 24 8.09 9.71 1.94
CA ARG A 24 8.95 9.50 3.08
C ARG A 24 8.17 9.59 4.38
N GLU A 25 7.24 10.52 4.45
CA GLU A 25 6.42 10.68 5.65
C GLU A 25 5.51 9.49 5.87
N ALA A 26 4.95 8.94 4.80
CA ALA A 26 4.09 7.76 4.91
C ALA A 26 4.89 6.58 5.47
N VAL A 27 6.10 6.38 4.97
CA VAL A 27 6.94 5.28 5.46
C VAL A 27 7.31 5.49 6.91
N LYS A 28 7.62 6.73 7.29
CA LYS A 28 7.93 7.01 8.70
C LYS A 28 6.76 6.71 9.62
N ARG A 29 5.55 7.00 9.17
CA ARG A 29 4.36 6.70 9.97
C ARG A 29 4.14 5.21 10.09
N MET A 30 4.42 4.47 9.03
CA MET A 30 4.30 3.02 9.06
C MET A 30 5.30 2.43 10.06
N GLU A 31 6.53 2.93 10.03
CA GLU A 31 7.56 2.46 10.96
C GLU A 31 7.20 2.78 12.40
N ALA A 32 6.64 3.96 12.62
CA ALA A 32 6.22 4.35 13.96
C ALA A 32 5.08 3.46 14.47
N ALA A 33 4.30 2.89 13.56
CA ALA A 33 3.22 1.99 13.93
C ALA A 33 3.70 0.53 14.06
N GLY A 34 4.99 0.29 13.87
CA GLY A 34 5.55 -1.04 14.05
C GLY A 34 5.91 -1.78 12.78
N PHE A 35 5.73 -1.15 11.63
CA PHE A 35 6.07 -1.81 10.37
C PHE A 35 7.58 -1.87 10.21
N LYS A 36 8.10 -3.06 9.91
CA LYS A 36 9.53 -3.24 9.70
C LYS A 36 9.75 -4.00 8.41
N PRO A 37 10.10 -3.31 7.33
CA PRO A 37 10.33 -3.99 6.07
C PRO A 37 11.40 -5.05 6.19
N GLY A 38 11.15 -6.21 5.64
CA GLY A 38 12.11 -7.28 5.68
C GLY A 38 12.16 -8.08 6.95
N GLU A 39 11.36 -7.71 7.95
CA GLU A 39 11.32 -8.48 9.19
C GLU A 39 10.46 -9.70 8.98
N SER A 40 10.83 -10.78 9.59
CA SER A 40 10.11 -12.02 9.41
C SER A 40 9.06 -12.28 10.48
N GLY A 41 8.79 -11.34 11.32
CA GLY A 41 7.86 -11.55 12.42
C GLY A 41 6.39 -11.37 12.11
N SER A 42 6.07 -10.78 10.96
CA SER A 42 4.67 -10.50 10.63
C SER A 42 4.13 -11.50 9.64
N THR A 43 2.85 -11.80 9.74
CA THR A 43 2.21 -12.63 8.74
C THR A 43 2.03 -11.81 7.46
N PRO A 44 1.95 -12.46 6.30
CA PRO A 44 1.75 -11.73 5.04
C PRO A 44 0.48 -10.89 5.04
N LEU A 45 -0.58 -11.36 5.71
CA LEU A 45 -1.83 -10.59 5.74
C LEU A 45 -1.70 -9.30 6.51
N ILE A 46 -0.99 -9.34 7.65
CA ILE A 46 -0.78 -8.13 8.43
C ILE A 46 0.10 -7.16 7.67
N GLU A 47 1.14 -7.69 7.04
CA GLU A 47 2.03 -6.86 6.25
C GLU A 47 1.28 -6.19 5.10
N LEU A 48 0.43 -6.95 4.42
CA LEU A 48 -0.35 -6.42 3.32
C LEU A 48 -1.28 -5.30 3.78
N ASP A 49 -1.96 -5.49 4.91
CA ASP A 49 -2.85 -4.46 5.45
C ASP A 49 -2.10 -3.17 5.74
N MET A 50 -0.92 -3.27 6.34
CA MET A 50 -0.14 -2.09 6.68
C MET A 50 0.39 -1.38 5.45
N LEU A 51 0.87 -2.14 4.47
CA LEU A 51 1.38 -1.56 3.24
C LEU A 51 0.26 -0.89 2.45
N TRP A 52 -0.92 -1.54 2.40
CA TRP A 52 -2.05 -0.99 1.68
C TRP A 52 -2.50 0.34 2.29
N ALA A 53 -2.69 0.35 3.60
CA ALA A 53 -3.12 1.56 4.28
C ALA A 53 -2.08 2.68 4.15
N GLY A 54 -0.80 2.34 4.25
CA GLY A 54 0.25 3.33 4.11
C GLY A 54 0.32 3.94 2.73
N ALA A 55 -0.05 3.17 1.71
CA ALA A 55 -0.03 3.66 0.34
C ALA A 55 -1.08 4.73 0.08
N PHE A 56 -2.13 4.80 0.90
CA PHE A 56 -3.15 5.83 0.76
C PHE A 56 -2.72 7.15 1.40
N TYR A 57 -1.73 7.12 2.27
CA TYR A 57 -1.43 8.31 3.07
C TYR A 57 -1.01 9.54 2.25
N LYS A 58 -0.23 9.33 1.22
CA LYS A 58 0.31 10.47 0.47
C LYS A 58 -0.76 11.25 -0.27
N ASN A 59 -1.62 10.56 -1.00
CA ASN A 59 -2.60 11.22 -1.87
C ASN A 59 -4.03 11.15 -1.36
N HIS A 60 -4.32 10.24 -0.46
CA HIS A 60 -5.70 9.99 0.00
C HIS A 60 -5.75 9.91 1.52
N ARG A 61 -5.10 10.86 2.17
CA ARG A 61 -4.94 10.85 3.62
C ARG A 61 -6.26 10.92 4.38
N LYS A 62 -7.29 11.47 3.75
CA LYS A 62 -8.58 11.61 4.40
C LYS A 62 -9.53 10.44 4.13
N GLU A 63 -9.07 9.43 3.43
CA GLU A 63 -9.93 8.30 3.14
C GLU A 63 -10.17 7.50 4.41
N SER A 64 -11.40 7.00 4.58
CA SER A 64 -11.74 6.25 5.79
C SER A 64 -11.15 4.86 5.76
N SER A 65 -10.92 4.30 6.94
CA SER A 65 -10.41 2.94 7.05
C SER A 65 -11.34 1.94 6.37
N ARG A 66 -12.64 2.19 6.45
CA ARG A 66 -13.61 1.29 5.85
C ARG A 66 -13.44 1.20 4.34
N ILE A 67 -13.25 2.34 3.69
CA ILE A 67 -13.05 2.37 2.23
C ILE A 67 -11.72 1.72 1.87
N ILE A 68 -10.68 1.99 2.65
CA ILE A 68 -9.37 1.41 2.39
C ILE A 68 -9.45 -0.12 2.44
N GLU A 69 -10.14 -0.67 3.44
CA GLU A 69 -10.30 -2.11 3.55
C GLU A 69 -11.19 -2.67 2.45
N GLU A 70 -12.23 -1.94 2.09
CA GLU A 70 -13.12 -2.38 1.04
C GLU A 70 -12.38 -2.49 -0.29
N LEU A 71 -11.54 -1.50 -0.60
CA LEU A 71 -10.76 -1.52 -1.84
C LEU A 71 -9.76 -2.66 -1.86
N LEU A 72 -9.15 -2.97 -0.72
CA LEU A 72 -8.26 -4.12 -0.65
C LEU A 72 -9.02 -5.40 -0.97
N GLY A 73 -10.24 -5.52 -0.47
CA GLY A 73 -11.05 -6.70 -0.73
C GLY A 73 -11.40 -6.89 -2.20
N LYS A 74 -11.33 -5.83 -2.99
CA LYS A 74 -11.62 -5.91 -4.42
C LYS A 74 -10.43 -6.36 -5.25
N MET A 75 -9.25 -6.40 -4.67
CA MET A 75 -8.05 -6.80 -5.41
C MET A 75 -8.02 -8.31 -5.57
N SER A 76 -7.74 -8.78 -6.78
CA SER A 76 -7.89 -10.19 -7.09
C SER A 76 -6.68 -11.05 -6.71
N ASP A 77 -5.48 -10.51 -6.81
CA ASP A 77 -4.29 -11.29 -6.52
C ASP A 77 -3.52 -10.63 -5.38
N LYS A 78 -3.83 -11.06 -4.15
CA LYS A 78 -3.27 -10.43 -2.97
C LYS A 78 -1.77 -10.65 -2.84
N MET A 79 -1.27 -11.80 -3.27
CA MET A 79 0.16 -12.07 -3.15
C MET A 79 0.97 -11.21 -4.12
N LYS A 80 0.46 -11.06 -5.34
CA LYS A 80 1.13 -10.20 -6.31
C LYS A 80 1.08 -8.74 -5.85
N LEU A 81 -0.06 -8.34 -5.28
CA LEU A 81 -0.20 -7.00 -4.74
C LEU A 81 0.81 -6.76 -3.63
N LEU A 82 0.98 -7.73 -2.74
CA LEU A 82 1.95 -7.62 -1.65
C LEU A 82 3.37 -7.43 -2.21
N GLU A 83 3.73 -8.19 -3.22
CA GLU A 83 5.05 -8.06 -3.82
C GLU A 83 5.24 -6.68 -4.46
N THR A 84 4.20 -6.19 -5.13
CA THR A 84 4.25 -4.87 -5.75
C THR A 84 4.44 -3.79 -4.70
N LEU A 85 3.67 -3.86 -3.60
CA LEU A 85 3.77 -2.87 -2.55
C LEU A 85 5.14 -2.92 -1.86
N ARG A 86 5.69 -4.10 -1.65
CA ARG A 86 7.03 -4.23 -1.10
C ARG A 86 8.08 -3.55 -1.99
N SER A 87 7.91 -3.73 -3.29
CA SER A 87 8.82 -3.10 -4.24
C SER A 87 8.71 -1.59 -4.21
N MET A 88 7.50 -1.07 -4.04
CA MET A 88 7.28 0.37 -4.02
C MET A 88 7.85 1.03 -2.76
N VAL A 89 7.81 0.33 -1.64
CA VAL A 89 8.23 0.91 -0.37
C VAL A 89 9.73 0.79 -0.14
N ALA A 90 10.38 -0.07 -0.87
CA ALA A 90 11.81 -0.34 -0.68
C ALA A 90 12.72 0.82 -1.11
#